data_12a467cf84c7e7d1cf52521f9d33d6f6
#
_entry.id   12a467cf84c7e7d1cf52521f9d33d6f6
#
_cell.length_a   1.000
_cell.length_b   1.000
_cell.length_c   1.000
_cell.angle_alpha   90.00
_cell.angle_beta   90.00
_cell.angle_gamma   90.00
#
_symmetry.space_group_name_H-M   'P 1'
#
loop_
_entity.id
_entity.type
_entity.pdbx_description
1 polymer ?
#
loop_
_entity_poly.entity_id
_entity_poly.type
_entity_poly.pdbx_seq_one_letter_code
_entity_poly.pdbx_strand_id
1 'polypeptide(L)'
;MREFVRPVVAALSIACLSGSLAVLSSSDALAQARQTAPAQAAPAPEVAVKQMALTEKQIEGVLTAAKDMDAITAKLPEDAKPDPKITAQLEDVAKKNGFASYDEYNDVVDNISMVLAGFDPTSKKYVGTEAVIKAQIAQVQADKKMNAKDKKEALAELNEALKTPIPPIENKGNIDLVTKYYDKLADALGDDEE
;
A
#
# COMPACT_ATOMS: atom_id res chain seq x y z
N MET A 1 1.28 23.64 23.42
CA MET A 1 0.60 23.12 22.25
C MET A 1 1.67 22.82 21.20
N ARG A 2 2.05 21.57 21.09
CA ARG A 2 3.05 21.09 20.13
C ARG A 2 2.27 20.25 19.12
N GLU A 3 2.03 20.82 17.95
CA GLU A 3 1.46 20.09 16.82
C GLU A 3 2.55 19.23 16.21
N PHE A 4 2.44 17.93 16.38
CA PHE A 4 3.24 16.95 15.65
C PHE A 4 2.56 16.67 14.32
N VAL A 5 3.04 17.29 13.26
CA VAL A 5 2.74 16.89 11.90
C VAL A 5 3.60 15.65 11.61
N ARG A 6 2.99 14.48 11.61
CA ARG A 6 3.64 13.23 11.19
C ARG A 6 3.48 13.05 9.69
N PRO A 7 4.56 12.85 8.92
CA PRO A 7 4.44 12.46 7.52
C PRO A 7 4.04 10.98 7.44
N VAL A 8 2.98 10.70 6.71
CA VAL A 8 2.61 9.35 6.30
C VAL A 8 3.62 8.90 5.24
N VAL A 9 4.56 8.09 5.63
CA VAL A 9 5.47 7.40 4.71
C VAL A 9 5.09 5.93 4.76
N ALA A 10 4.40 5.47 3.74
CA ALA A 10 4.15 4.04 3.55
C ALA A 10 5.51 3.35 3.34
N ALA A 11 5.97 2.60 4.32
CA ALA A 11 7.21 1.84 4.24
C ALA A 11 6.95 0.52 3.52
N LEU A 12 7.23 0.45 2.21
CA LEU A 12 7.46 -0.83 1.56
C LEU A 12 8.83 -1.36 2.00
N SER A 13 8.84 -2.26 2.96
CA SER A 13 10.05 -2.93 3.43
C SER A 13 10.53 -3.96 2.42
N ILE A 14 11.53 -3.62 1.62
CA ILE A 14 12.28 -4.58 0.82
C ILE A 14 13.47 -5.08 1.63
N ALA A 15 13.39 -6.31 2.11
CA ALA A 15 14.48 -6.98 2.80
C ALA A 15 15.61 -7.34 1.82
N CYS A 16 16.71 -6.60 1.86
CA CYS A 16 17.96 -7.00 1.19
C CYS A 16 18.76 -7.98 2.06
N LEU A 17 18.79 -9.24 1.68
CA LEU A 17 19.72 -10.23 2.26
C LEU A 17 21.14 -9.98 1.73
N SER A 18 22.00 -9.54 2.62
CA SER A 18 23.46 -9.46 2.41
C SER A 18 24.12 -10.81 2.77
N GLY A 19 24.53 -11.57 1.79
CA GLY A 19 25.32 -12.80 1.96
C GLY A 19 26.81 -12.55 1.71
N SER A 20 27.63 -12.90 2.67
CA SER A 20 29.06 -12.63 2.78
C SER A 20 29.95 -13.43 1.82
N LEU A 21 31.10 -12.82 1.47
CA LEU A 21 32.21 -13.38 0.71
C LEU A 21 32.85 -14.60 1.38
N ALA A 22 33.25 -15.57 0.57
CA ALA A 22 34.42 -16.39 0.82
C ALA A 22 35.21 -16.54 -0.47
N VAL A 23 36.45 -16.03 -0.44
CA VAL A 23 37.46 -16.16 -1.48
C VAL A 23 38.19 -17.51 -1.32
N LEU A 24 38.32 -18.28 -2.37
CA LEU A 24 39.45 -19.22 -2.56
C LEU A 24 39.76 -19.39 -4.06
N SER A 25 41.02 -19.15 -4.36
CA SER A 25 41.66 -19.26 -5.66
C SER A 25 41.89 -20.71 -6.09
N SER A 26 41.78 -21.01 -7.37
CA SER A 26 42.79 -21.75 -8.16
C SER A 26 42.28 -22.08 -9.58
N SER A 27 43.00 -21.56 -10.56
CA SER A 27 43.48 -22.09 -11.83
C SER A 27 42.59 -22.88 -12.81
N ASP A 28 42.54 -22.29 -14.03
CA ASP A 28 42.52 -22.90 -15.37
C ASP A 28 41.51 -24.01 -15.73
N ALA A 29 40.51 -23.57 -16.55
CA ALA A 29 40.16 -24.30 -17.77
C ALA A 29 39.17 -23.44 -18.61
N LEU A 30 39.54 -23.13 -19.84
CA LEU A 30 38.73 -22.48 -20.87
C LEU A 30 37.50 -23.33 -21.19
N ALA A 31 36.33 -22.87 -20.81
CA ALA A 31 35.07 -23.29 -21.39
C ALA A 31 34.16 -22.06 -21.47
N GLN A 32 33.88 -21.59 -22.69
CA GLN A 32 32.90 -20.58 -23.02
C GLN A 32 31.51 -21.03 -22.55
N ALA A 33 31.16 -20.78 -21.29
CA ALA A 33 29.78 -20.82 -20.85
C ALA A 33 29.21 -19.42 -21.04
N ARG A 34 28.27 -19.29 -21.97
CA ARG A 34 27.37 -18.12 -22.07
C ARG A 34 26.87 -17.84 -20.67
N GLN A 35 27.29 -16.73 -20.10
CA GLN A 35 26.64 -16.11 -18.95
C GLN A 35 25.25 -15.70 -19.40
N THR A 36 24.28 -16.56 -19.16
CA THR A 36 22.88 -16.13 -19.08
C THR A 36 22.83 -15.23 -17.85
N ALA A 37 22.72 -13.92 -18.09
CA ALA A 37 22.36 -12.97 -17.05
C ALA A 37 21.12 -13.53 -16.31
N PRO A 38 21.07 -13.42 -14.96
CA PRO A 38 19.85 -13.79 -14.26
C PRO A 38 18.72 -13.00 -14.89
N ALA A 39 17.73 -13.70 -15.41
CA ALA A 39 16.51 -13.08 -15.89
C ALA A 39 15.97 -12.26 -14.71
N GLN A 40 16.02 -10.96 -14.86
CA GLN A 40 15.31 -10.04 -13.97
C GLN A 40 13.87 -10.53 -13.94
N ALA A 41 13.41 -11.01 -12.79
CA ALA A 41 12.02 -11.41 -12.63
C ALA A 41 11.19 -10.24 -13.12
N ALA A 42 10.38 -10.48 -14.14
CA ALA A 42 9.43 -9.48 -14.61
C ALA A 42 8.60 -9.04 -13.39
N PRO A 43 8.36 -7.74 -13.20
CA PRO A 43 7.47 -7.30 -12.13
C PRO A 43 6.17 -8.09 -12.25
N ALA A 44 5.69 -8.62 -11.12
CA ALA A 44 4.41 -9.30 -11.08
C ALA A 44 3.36 -8.39 -11.74
N PRO A 45 2.45 -8.91 -12.56
CA PRO A 45 1.44 -8.07 -13.19
C PRO A 45 0.70 -7.33 -12.07
N GLU A 46 0.74 -6.00 -12.10
CA GLU A 46 -0.10 -5.18 -11.23
C GLU A 46 -1.54 -5.62 -11.49
N VAL A 47 -2.16 -6.22 -10.48
CA VAL A 47 -3.57 -6.58 -10.56
C VAL A 47 -4.33 -5.26 -10.58
N ALA A 48 -4.78 -4.86 -11.77
CA ALA A 48 -5.56 -3.65 -11.92
C ALA A 48 -6.78 -3.72 -10.99
N VAL A 49 -6.91 -2.78 -10.06
CA VAL A 49 -8.05 -2.71 -9.16
C VAL A 49 -9.34 -2.66 -9.99
N LYS A 50 -10.23 -3.60 -9.74
CA LYS A 50 -11.55 -3.63 -10.37
C LYS A 50 -12.37 -2.48 -9.82
N GLN A 51 -12.50 -1.41 -10.58
CA GLN A 51 -13.27 -0.25 -10.15
C GLN A 51 -14.77 -0.54 -10.13
N MET A 52 -15.42 -0.17 -9.04
CA MET A 52 -16.85 -0.35 -8.82
C MET A 52 -17.46 0.90 -8.18
N ALA A 53 -18.76 1.11 -8.38
CA ALA A 53 -19.50 2.13 -7.64
C ALA A 53 -19.71 1.67 -6.20
N LEU A 54 -19.19 2.44 -5.26
CA LEU A 54 -19.36 2.18 -3.82
C LEU A 54 -20.75 2.62 -3.35
N THR A 55 -21.24 1.94 -2.33
CA THR A 55 -22.46 2.29 -1.63
C THR A 55 -22.17 2.65 -0.18
N GLU A 56 -23.02 3.48 0.42
CA GLU A 56 -22.90 3.86 1.84
C GLU A 56 -22.87 2.62 2.75
N LYS A 57 -23.71 1.61 2.45
CA LYS A 57 -23.75 0.35 3.19
C LYS A 57 -22.41 -0.40 3.16
N GLN A 58 -21.71 -0.39 2.02
CA GLN A 58 -20.38 -1.00 1.92
C GLN A 58 -19.35 -0.23 2.74
N ILE A 59 -19.37 1.10 2.72
CA ILE A 59 -18.49 1.91 3.58
C ILE A 59 -18.72 1.59 5.05
N GLU A 60 -19.97 1.56 5.50
CA GLU A 60 -20.32 1.22 6.88
C GLU A 60 -19.93 -0.22 7.25
N GLY A 61 -20.07 -1.14 6.30
CA GLY A 61 -19.63 -2.53 6.45
C GLY A 61 -18.11 -2.63 6.65
N VAL A 62 -17.32 -1.91 5.85
CA VAL A 62 -15.86 -1.85 6.01
C VAL A 62 -15.49 -1.28 7.37
N LEU A 63 -16.05 -0.13 7.76
CA LEU A 63 -15.78 0.50 9.06
C LEU A 63 -16.10 -0.40 10.25
N THR A 64 -17.13 -1.24 10.12
CA THR A 64 -17.50 -2.18 11.18
C THR A 64 -16.59 -3.40 11.20
N ALA A 65 -16.19 -3.89 10.02
CA ALA A 65 -15.35 -5.08 9.86
C ALA A 65 -13.87 -4.82 10.18
N ALA A 66 -13.36 -3.62 9.96
CA ALA A 66 -11.94 -3.30 10.00
C ALA A 66 -11.26 -3.84 11.26
N LYS A 67 -11.77 -3.52 12.44
CA LYS A 67 -11.20 -3.98 13.71
C LYS A 67 -11.13 -5.51 13.86
N ASP A 68 -12.16 -6.22 13.39
CA ASP A 68 -12.19 -7.68 13.47
C ASP A 68 -11.24 -8.30 12.44
N MET A 69 -11.11 -7.67 11.26
CA MET A 69 -10.13 -8.05 10.22
C MET A 69 -8.71 -7.88 10.73
N ASP A 70 -8.37 -6.71 11.29
CA ASP A 70 -7.06 -6.41 11.86
C ASP A 70 -6.69 -7.38 12.99
N ALA A 71 -7.63 -7.69 13.88
CA ALA A 71 -7.39 -8.65 14.97
C ALA A 71 -7.01 -10.06 14.46
N ILE A 72 -7.43 -10.42 13.24
CA ILE A 72 -7.07 -11.69 12.60
C ILE A 72 -5.71 -11.53 11.89
N THR A 73 -5.51 -10.47 11.12
CA THR A 73 -4.33 -10.28 10.25
C THR A 73 -3.09 -9.85 11.03
N ALA A 74 -3.22 -9.03 12.06
CA ALA A 74 -2.10 -8.55 12.89
C ALA A 74 -1.30 -9.67 13.58
N LYS A 75 -1.85 -10.88 13.63
CA LYS A 75 -1.16 -12.05 14.20
C LYS A 75 -0.40 -12.87 13.17
N LEU A 76 -0.51 -12.50 11.89
CA LEU A 76 0.11 -13.22 10.79
C LEU A 76 1.51 -12.65 10.55
N PRO A 77 2.54 -13.51 10.33
CA PRO A 77 3.80 -13.05 9.78
C PRO A 77 3.61 -12.43 8.40
N GLU A 78 4.44 -11.45 8.03
CA GLU A 78 4.37 -10.81 6.72
C GLU A 78 4.51 -11.80 5.52
N ASP A 79 5.19 -12.91 5.74
CA ASP A 79 5.39 -13.98 4.76
C ASP A 79 4.45 -15.18 4.98
N ALA A 80 3.38 -15.00 5.75
CA ALA A 80 2.42 -16.06 6.04
C ALA A 80 1.80 -16.59 4.74
N LYS A 81 1.91 -17.90 4.55
CA LYS A 81 1.18 -18.57 3.46
C LYS A 81 -0.32 -18.56 3.77
N PRO A 82 -1.16 -18.50 2.72
CA PRO A 82 -2.60 -18.61 2.91
C PRO A 82 -2.97 -19.82 3.79
N ASP A 83 -3.54 -19.54 4.96
CA ASP A 83 -4.06 -20.59 5.85
C ASP A 83 -5.57 -20.70 5.65
N PRO A 84 -6.11 -21.87 5.27
CA PRO A 84 -7.55 -22.05 5.07
C PRO A 84 -8.40 -21.66 6.29
N LYS A 85 -7.88 -21.79 7.52
CA LYS A 85 -8.57 -21.38 8.73
C LYS A 85 -8.67 -19.87 8.85
N ILE A 86 -7.59 -19.17 8.54
CA ILE A 86 -7.56 -17.70 8.53
C ILE A 86 -8.49 -17.17 7.44
N THR A 87 -8.40 -17.74 6.23
CA THR A 87 -9.30 -17.38 5.13
C THR A 87 -10.76 -17.56 5.52
N ALA A 88 -11.11 -18.66 6.20
CA ALA A 88 -12.48 -18.91 6.67
C ALA A 88 -12.91 -17.87 7.73
N GLN A 89 -12.03 -17.46 8.64
CA GLN A 89 -12.33 -16.41 9.62
C GLN A 89 -12.59 -15.06 8.97
N LEU A 90 -11.76 -14.67 8.00
CA LEU A 90 -11.92 -13.42 7.23
C LEU A 90 -13.23 -13.44 6.43
N GLU A 91 -13.56 -14.59 5.83
CA GLU A 91 -14.81 -14.81 5.11
C GLU A 91 -16.05 -14.66 6.04
N ASP A 92 -15.97 -15.21 7.25
CA ASP A 92 -17.06 -15.09 8.25
C ASP A 92 -17.24 -13.64 8.71
N VAL A 93 -16.13 -12.88 8.92
CA VAL A 93 -16.19 -11.46 9.26
C VAL A 93 -16.80 -10.65 8.12
N ALA A 94 -16.38 -10.90 6.86
CA ALA A 94 -16.93 -10.23 5.69
C ALA A 94 -18.45 -10.44 5.59
N LYS A 95 -18.92 -11.69 5.68
CA LYS A 95 -20.35 -12.04 5.62
C LYS A 95 -21.16 -11.42 6.74
N LYS A 96 -20.65 -11.42 7.95
CA LYS A 96 -21.28 -10.81 9.12
C LYS A 96 -21.52 -9.31 8.92
N ASN A 97 -20.62 -8.64 8.16
CA ASN A 97 -20.67 -7.22 7.89
C ASN A 97 -21.34 -6.86 6.54
N GLY A 98 -22.02 -7.83 5.91
CA GLY A 98 -22.91 -7.61 4.77
C GLY A 98 -22.27 -7.75 3.40
N PHE A 99 -21.06 -8.31 3.31
CA PHE A 99 -20.41 -8.70 2.06
C PHE A 99 -20.76 -10.14 1.70
N ALA A 100 -20.79 -10.47 0.42
CA ALA A 100 -21.06 -11.83 -0.03
C ALA A 100 -19.84 -12.75 0.21
N SER A 101 -18.63 -12.18 0.18
CA SER A 101 -17.36 -12.89 0.37
C SER A 101 -16.27 -11.96 0.89
N TYR A 102 -15.14 -12.53 1.30
CA TYR A 102 -13.93 -11.77 1.63
C TYR A 102 -13.34 -11.07 0.40
N ASP A 103 -13.48 -11.68 -0.79
CA ASP A 103 -13.04 -11.04 -2.04
C ASP A 103 -13.85 -9.76 -2.34
N GLU A 104 -15.18 -9.77 -2.12
CA GLU A 104 -15.99 -8.56 -2.26
C GLU A 104 -15.58 -7.49 -1.25
N TYR A 105 -15.29 -7.86 -0.01
CA TYR A 105 -14.76 -6.94 0.99
C TYR A 105 -13.47 -6.29 0.51
N ASN A 106 -12.52 -7.08 -0.02
CA ASN A 106 -11.26 -6.58 -0.55
C ASN A 106 -11.48 -5.66 -1.76
N ASP A 107 -12.33 -6.04 -2.72
CA ASP A 107 -12.69 -5.19 -3.86
C ASP A 107 -13.20 -3.81 -3.39
N VAL A 108 -14.01 -3.77 -2.34
CA VAL A 108 -14.53 -2.53 -1.75
C VAL A 108 -13.43 -1.73 -1.06
N VAL A 109 -12.58 -2.38 -0.25
CA VAL A 109 -11.44 -1.75 0.42
C VAL A 109 -10.46 -1.16 -0.59
N ASP A 110 -10.15 -1.89 -1.66
CA ASP A 110 -9.26 -1.43 -2.73
C ASP A 110 -9.81 -0.16 -3.41
N ASN A 111 -11.12 -0.12 -3.68
CA ASN A 111 -11.77 1.06 -4.25
C ASN A 111 -11.77 2.26 -3.28
N ILE A 112 -11.96 2.03 -1.99
CA ILE A 112 -11.85 3.08 -0.97
C ILE A 112 -10.41 3.60 -0.91
N SER A 113 -9.43 2.72 -0.83
CA SER A 113 -8.00 3.04 -0.74
C SER A 113 -7.50 3.82 -1.97
N MET A 114 -7.96 3.42 -3.16
CA MET A 114 -7.68 4.15 -4.40
C MET A 114 -8.17 5.61 -4.33
N VAL A 115 -9.33 5.84 -3.75
CA VAL A 115 -9.86 7.19 -3.57
C VAL A 115 -9.12 7.93 -2.46
N LEU A 116 -8.87 7.28 -1.31
CA LEU A 116 -8.12 7.86 -0.18
C LEU A 116 -6.73 8.34 -0.59
N ALA A 117 -6.04 7.61 -1.47
CA ALA A 117 -4.73 7.99 -1.99
C ALA A 117 -4.71 9.36 -2.71
N GLY A 118 -5.88 9.86 -3.11
CA GLY A 118 -6.03 11.18 -3.72
C GLY A 118 -6.37 12.30 -2.73
N PHE A 119 -6.44 12.03 -1.44
CA PHE A 119 -6.72 13.05 -0.43
C PHE A 119 -5.44 13.68 0.11
N ASP A 120 -5.42 14.99 0.20
CA ASP A 120 -4.40 15.72 0.95
C ASP A 120 -4.69 15.59 2.46
N PRO A 121 -3.79 14.99 3.26
CA PRO A 121 -4.04 14.71 4.67
C PRO A 121 -4.16 15.98 5.53
N THR A 122 -3.59 17.09 5.07
CA THR A 122 -3.64 18.36 5.81
C THR A 122 -4.98 19.05 5.63
N SER A 123 -5.45 19.14 4.39
CA SER A 123 -6.71 19.83 4.06
C SER A 123 -7.91 18.89 4.09
N LYS A 124 -7.72 17.58 4.15
CA LYS A 124 -8.74 16.54 4.05
C LYS A 124 -9.59 16.66 2.78
N LYS A 125 -8.99 17.14 1.69
CA LYS A 125 -9.67 17.33 0.41
C LYS A 125 -9.10 16.41 -0.64
N TYR A 126 -9.96 15.90 -1.50
CA TYR A 126 -9.54 15.16 -2.68
C TYR A 126 -8.89 16.11 -3.67
N VAL A 127 -7.62 15.90 -3.96
CA VAL A 127 -6.81 16.68 -4.92
C VAL A 127 -6.27 15.82 -6.05
N GLY A 128 -6.45 14.51 -5.96
CA GLY A 128 -5.93 13.50 -6.87
C GLY A 128 -4.56 12.98 -6.46
N THR A 129 -4.34 11.69 -6.69
CA THR A 129 -3.14 10.96 -6.22
C THR A 129 -1.84 11.58 -6.72
N GLU A 130 -1.78 12.03 -7.97
CA GLU A 130 -0.59 12.69 -8.51
C GLU A 130 -0.23 13.99 -7.76
N ALA A 131 -1.25 14.77 -7.38
CA ALA A 131 -1.03 16.00 -6.61
C ALA A 131 -0.56 15.69 -5.19
N VAL A 132 -1.09 14.64 -4.57
CA VAL A 132 -0.64 14.16 -3.24
C VAL A 132 0.82 13.75 -3.29
N ILE A 133 1.23 12.92 -4.25
CA ILE A 133 2.63 12.48 -4.40
C ILE A 133 3.56 13.68 -4.62
N LYS A 134 3.17 14.65 -5.45
CA LYS A 134 3.96 15.88 -5.65
C LYS A 134 4.11 16.70 -4.37
N ALA A 135 3.05 16.79 -3.58
CA ALA A 135 3.10 17.46 -2.28
C ALA A 135 4.04 16.74 -1.30
N GLN A 136 3.99 15.40 -1.24
CA GLN A 136 4.90 14.59 -0.43
C GLN A 136 6.37 14.78 -0.86
N ILE A 137 6.66 14.80 -2.15
CA ILE A 137 8.00 15.10 -2.67
C ILE A 137 8.48 16.46 -2.15
N ALA A 138 7.64 17.50 -2.23
CA ALA A 138 7.99 18.83 -1.74
C ALA A 138 8.22 18.83 -0.21
N GLN A 139 7.43 18.11 0.56
CA GLN A 139 7.60 17.96 2.01
C GLN A 139 8.92 17.26 2.34
N VAL A 140 9.22 16.12 1.71
CA VAL A 140 10.49 15.39 1.91
C VAL A 140 11.69 16.26 1.52
N GLN A 141 11.61 17.03 0.44
CA GLN A 141 12.66 17.96 0.04
C GLN A 141 12.89 19.05 1.08
N ALA A 142 11.83 19.58 1.66
CA ALA A 142 11.88 20.65 2.66
C ALA A 142 12.28 20.19 4.05
N ASP A 143 12.13 18.90 4.37
CA ASP A 143 12.45 18.35 5.69
C ASP A 143 13.95 18.42 5.96
N LYS A 144 14.32 19.22 6.95
CA LYS A 144 15.72 19.41 7.38
C LYS A 144 16.14 18.41 8.46
N LYS A 145 15.19 17.63 9.01
CA LYS A 145 15.47 16.66 10.09
C LYS A 145 15.75 15.27 9.54
N MET A 146 15.21 14.95 8.34
CA MET A 146 15.45 13.69 7.67
C MET A 146 16.92 13.59 7.24
N ASN A 147 17.57 12.47 7.52
CA ASN A 147 18.94 12.24 7.09
C ASN A 147 19.03 12.10 5.56
N ALA A 148 20.23 12.30 5.02
CA ALA A 148 20.43 12.36 3.56
C ALA A 148 20.13 11.01 2.85
N LYS A 149 20.32 9.88 3.53
CA LYS A 149 20.05 8.54 2.98
C LYS A 149 18.54 8.34 2.84
N ASP A 150 17.81 8.50 3.94
CA ASP A 150 16.36 8.28 3.97
C ASP A 150 15.65 9.26 3.02
N LYS A 151 16.10 10.53 2.99
CA LYS A 151 15.58 11.52 2.04
C LYS A 151 15.75 11.07 0.59
N LYS A 152 16.93 10.53 0.24
CA LYS A 152 17.22 10.05 -1.11
C LYS A 152 16.33 8.86 -1.47
N GLU A 153 16.15 7.93 -0.54
CA GLU A 153 15.32 6.73 -0.72
C GLU A 153 13.84 7.14 -0.90
N ALA A 154 13.29 7.93 0.01
CA ALA A 154 11.91 8.41 -0.08
C ALA A 154 11.64 9.20 -1.39
N LEU A 155 12.56 10.08 -1.80
CA LEU A 155 12.41 10.79 -3.07
C LEU A 155 12.50 9.86 -4.29
N ALA A 156 13.31 8.81 -4.23
CA ALA A 156 13.40 7.83 -5.31
C ALA A 156 12.08 7.05 -5.46
N GLU A 157 11.51 6.59 -4.36
CA GLU A 157 10.22 5.87 -4.32
C GLU A 157 9.07 6.74 -4.83
N LEU A 158 8.95 7.97 -4.31
CA LEU A 158 7.89 8.90 -4.74
C LEU A 158 8.02 9.28 -6.23
N ASN A 159 9.24 9.47 -6.74
CA ASN A 159 9.45 9.73 -8.16
C ASN A 159 9.19 8.50 -9.03
N GLU A 160 9.39 7.29 -8.53
CA GLU A 160 9.02 6.08 -9.24
C GLU A 160 7.50 5.91 -9.28
N ALA A 161 6.81 6.17 -8.17
CA ALA A 161 5.35 6.17 -8.11
C ALA A 161 4.72 7.13 -9.13
N LEU A 162 5.34 8.31 -9.38
CA LEU A 162 4.86 9.24 -10.41
C LEU A 162 5.04 8.73 -11.85
N LYS A 163 5.93 7.77 -12.09
CA LYS A 163 6.11 7.18 -13.44
C LYS A 163 5.11 6.07 -13.71
N THR A 164 4.60 5.44 -12.67
CA THR A 164 3.55 4.43 -12.78
C THR A 164 2.25 5.10 -13.18
N PRO A 165 1.56 4.62 -14.22
CA PRO A 165 0.27 5.17 -14.61
C PRO A 165 -0.74 5.08 -13.46
N ILE A 166 -1.23 6.21 -12.99
CA ILE A 166 -2.26 6.27 -11.95
C ILE A 166 -3.62 6.17 -12.64
N PRO A 167 -4.40 5.10 -12.43
CA PRO A 167 -5.70 4.97 -13.07
C PRO A 167 -6.65 6.07 -12.55
N PRO A 168 -7.41 6.71 -13.45
CA PRO A 168 -8.39 7.69 -13.03
C PRO A 168 -9.53 7.03 -12.24
N ILE A 169 -10.12 7.75 -11.31
CA ILE A 169 -11.33 7.30 -10.62
C ILE A 169 -12.51 7.36 -11.61
N GLU A 170 -12.98 6.19 -12.05
CA GLU A 170 -14.10 6.06 -13.00
C GLU A 170 -15.43 6.46 -12.36
N ASN A 171 -15.65 6.02 -11.13
CA ASN A 171 -16.87 6.28 -10.36
C ASN A 171 -16.70 7.51 -9.48
N LYS A 172 -16.94 8.70 -10.03
CA LYS A 172 -16.73 9.97 -9.32
C LYS A 172 -17.57 10.10 -8.05
N GLY A 173 -18.73 9.43 -7.97
CA GLY A 173 -19.54 9.38 -6.75
C GLY A 173 -18.81 8.75 -5.55
N ASN A 174 -17.80 7.91 -5.82
CA ASN A 174 -16.96 7.34 -4.76
C ASN A 174 -16.16 8.43 -4.02
N ILE A 175 -15.75 9.50 -4.73
CA ILE A 175 -15.02 10.62 -4.11
C ILE A 175 -15.89 11.31 -3.09
N ASP A 176 -17.17 11.61 -3.44
CA ASP A 176 -18.11 12.27 -2.55
C ASP A 176 -18.42 11.39 -1.33
N LEU A 177 -18.58 10.09 -1.57
CA LEU A 177 -18.88 9.12 -0.54
C LEU A 177 -17.70 8.95 0.44
N VAL A 178 -16.48 8.80 -0.07
CA VAL A 178 -15.27 8.69 0.76
C VAL A 178 -15.01 10.01 1.49
N THR A 179 -15.27 11.17 0.86
CA THR A 179 -15.19 12.47 1.53
C THR A 179 -16.09 12.54 2.76
N LYS A 180 -17.33 12.04 2.66
CA LYS A 180 -18.28 12.00 3.78
C LYS A 180 -17.77 11.21 4.98
N TYR A 181 -17.00 10.14 4.73
CA TYR A 181 -16.51 9.21 5.74
C TYR A 181 -14.99 9.32 5.98
N TYR A 182 -14.33 10.33 5.41
CA TYR A 182 -12.87 10.43 5.35
C TYR A 182 -12.17 10.15 6.68
N ASP A 183 -12.54 10.86 7.75
CA ASP A 183 -11.87 10.71 9.05
C ASP A 183 -11.97 9.28 9.60
N LYS A 184 -13.13 8.65 9.45
CA LYS A 184 -13.36 7.28 9.92
C LYS A 184 -12.61 6.26 9.07
N LEU A 185 -12.56 6.47 7.76
CA LEU A 185 -11.87 5.58 6.83
C LEU A 185 -10.36 5.70 6.96
N ALA A 186 -9.84 6.92 7.15
CA ALA A 186 -8.43 7.15 7.39
C ALA A 186 -7.96 6.55 8.72
N ASP A 187 -8.82 6.56 9.73
CA ASP A 187 -8.56 5.94 11.04
C ASP A 187 -8.64 4.40 10.98
N ALA A 188 -9.58 3.86 10.19
CA ALA A 188 -9.82 2.42 10.11
C ALA A 188 -8.93 1.69 9.08
N LEU A 189 -8.45 2.36 8.06
CA LEU A 189 -7.66 1.80 6.96
C LEU A 189 -6.28 2.46 6.82
N GLY A 190 -6.01 3.50 7.60
CA GLY A 190 -4.68 4.09 7.71
C GLY A 190 -3.79 3.14 8.49
N ASP A 191 -2.56 2.94 8.02
CA ASP A 191 -1.58 2.19 8.79
C ASP A 191 -1.40 2.88 10.13
N ASP A 192 -1.73 2.18 11.23
CA ASP A 192 -1.38 2.59 12.59
C ASP A 192 0.15 2.52 12.71
N GLU A 193 0.85 3.55 12.25
CA GLU A 193 2.26 3.74 12.57
C GLU A 193 2.36 4.15 14.05
N GLU A 194 2.53 3.16 14.95
CA GLU A 194 3.09 3.37 16.27
C GLU A 194 4.62 3.55 16.25
#